data_190ddc3bbceee4c911906a7b60c24265
#
_entry.id   190ddc3bbceee4c911906a7b60c24265
#
_cell.length_a   1.000
_cell.length_b   1.000
_cell.length_c   1.000
_cell.angle_alpha   90.00
_cell.angle_beta   90.00
_cell.angle_gamma   90.00
#
_symmetry.space_group_name_H-M   'P 1'
#
loop_
_entity.id
_entity.type
_entity.pdbx_description
1 polymer ?
#
loop_
_entity_poly.entity_id
_entity_poly.type
_entity_poly.pdbx_seq_one_letter_code
_entity_poly.pdbx_strand_id
1 'polypeptide(L)'
;VYVYSQDFTVFGGSLSETHAEKICKIMDMAMQNGAPIIGLNDSGGARIQEGVASLAGYAEVFQRNVMASGVVPQISLIMGPCAGGAVYSPAMTDFIFMVKNSSYMFVTGPDVVKTVTNEIVTAEELGGAATHTKKSSVADGAFENDVEALTEVRRLVDFLPLNNRQKPPVRPFFDDPARGDASLDTLIPANPNQPYDMRELIGKIADEGDFYEIQEEFAKNILIGFVRMEGSTVGVVANQPTVLAGCLDIDSSRKAARFVRFCDAFEIPILTLVDVPGFLPGTSQEYGGVIKHGAKLLFAYGEATVPKVTVITRKAYGGAYDVMSSKHLRGDFNYAWPTAEIAVMGAKGATEIIHRGDLGDSEKIAEHVTDYEERFANPFVAAEKGFID
;
A
#
# COMPACT_ATOMS: atom_id res chain seq x y z
N VAL A 1 0.15 19.99 -13.22
CA VAL A 1 1.31 19.17 -12.91
C VAL A 1 2.58 19.78 -13.49
N TYR A 2 3.71 19.53 -12.85
CA TYR A 2 5.05 19.89 -13.33
C TYR A 2 5.81 18.61 -13.66
N VAL A 3 6.45 18.59 -14.82
CA VAL A 3 7.11 17.40 -15.35
C VAL A 3 8.56 17.74 -15.68
N TYR A 4 9.49 16.89 -15.26
CA TYR A 4 10.84 16.87 -15.83
C TYR A 4 11.11 15.51 -16.47
N SER A 5 11.96 15.48 -17.48
CA SER A 5 12.34 14.27 -18.19
C SER A 5 13.83 14.23 -18.40
N GLN A 6 14.42 13.07 -18.15
CA GLN A 6 15.79 12.77 -18.47
C GLN A 6 15.86 12.08 -19.84
N ASP A 7 16.93 12.28 -20.57
CA ASP A 7 17.16 11.68 -21.90
C ASP A 7 18.49 10.94 -21.89
N PHE A 8 18.44 9.61 -21.93
CA PHE A 8 19.63 8.77 -21.91
C PHE A 8 20.52 8.97 -23.12
N THR A 9 19.99 9.46 -24.24
CA THR A 9 20.78 9.74 -25.45
C THR A 9 21.74 10.93 -25.27
N VAL A 10 21.48 11.76 -24.24
CA VAL A 10 22.32 12.92 -23.91
C VAL A 10 23.23 12.56 -22.73
N PHE A 11 24.45 12.20 -23.01
CA PHE A 11 25.47 11.80 -22.01
C PHE A 11 25.01 10.71 -21.05
N GLY A 12 24.21 9.72 -21.54
CA GLY A 12 23.68 8.65 -20.72
C GLY A 12 22.67 9.14 -19.68
N GLY A 13 21.99 10.26 -19.91
CA GLY A 13 21.07 10.87 -18.94
C GLY A 13 21.75 11.32 -17.63
N SER A 14 23.10 11.33 -17.60
CA SER A 14 23.86 11.60 -16.37
C SER A 14 23.60 13.01 -15.84
N LEU A 15 23.45 13.12 -14.51
CA LEU A 15 23.16 14.38 -13.85
C LEU A 15 24.43 15.27 -13.79
N SER A 16 24.38 16.42 -14.44
CA SER A 16 25.32 17.52 -14.28
C SER A 16 24.76 18.54 -13.30
N GLU A 17 25.57 19.49 -12.88
CA GLU A 17 25.15 20.65 -12.08
C GLU A 17 23.95 21.37 -12.75
N THR A 18 24.11 21.78 -14.01
CA THR A 18 23.05 22.46 -14.77
C THR A 18 21.78 21.60 -14.98
N HIS A 19 21.96 20.29 -15.17
CA HIS A 19 20.82 19.36 -15.26
C HIS A 19 20.05 19.34 -13.93
N ALA A 20 20.77 19.25 -12.81
CA ALA A 20 20.16 19.33 -11.48
C ALA A 20 19.42 20.64 -11.24
N GLU A 21 20.02 21.77 -11.61
CA GLU A 21 19.40 23.10 -11.50
C GLU A 21 18.07 23.18 -12.27
N LYS A 22 17.99 22.58 -13.45
CA LYS A 22 16.74 22.51 -14.23
C LYS A 22 15.66 21.72 -13.51
N ILE A 23 15.99 20.54 -12.95
CA ILE A 23 15.07 19.72 -12.16
C ILE A 23 14.64 20.50 -10.92
N CYS A 24 15.57 21.06 -10.17
CA CYS A 24 15.29 21.87 -8.98
C CYS A 24 14.33 23.03 -9.28
N LYS A 25 14.55 23.75 -10.38
CA LYS A 25 13.67 24.83 -10.81
C LYS A 25 12.22 24.36 -11.05
N ILE A 26 12.04 23.20 -11.70
CA ILE A 26 10.72 22.62 -11.91
C ILE A 26 10.06 22.23 -10.58
N MET A 27 10.82 21.62 -9.68
CA MET A 27 10.33 21.23 -8.34
C MET A 27 9.95 22.48 -7.50
N ASP A 28 10.79 23.52 -7.51
CA ASP A 28 10.50 24.78 -6.81
C ASP A 28 9.23 25.44 -7.35
N MET A 29 9.04 25.46 -8.67
CA MET A 29 7.82 25.98 -9.31
C MET A 29 6.58 25.15 -8.94
N ALA A 30 6.70 23.82 -8.88
CA ALA A 30 5.61 22.94 -8.45
C ALA A 30 5.22 23.24 -7.01
N MET A 31 6.17 23.37 -6.10
CA MET A 31 5.94 23.72 -4.71
C MET A 31 5.29 25.11 -4.54
N GLN A 32 5.76 26.11 -5.28
CA GLN A 32 5.18 27.47 -5.24
C GLN A 32 3.74 27.50 -5.73
N ASN A 33 3.39 26.69 -6.72
CA ASN A 33 2.06 26.63 -7.31
C ASN A 33 1.15 25.56 -6.67
N GLY A 34 1.69 24.75 -5.77
CA GLY A 34 0.96 23.67 -5.12
C GLY A 34 0.43 22.65 -6.15
N ALA A 35 1.31 22.12 -6.98
CA ALA A 35 0.96 21.17 -8.05
C ALA A 35 1.84 19.93 -8.04
N PRO A 36 1.33 18.76 -8.45
CA PRO A 36 2.09 17.51 -8.48
C PRO A 36 3.36 17.58 -9.32
N ILE A 37 4.37 16.82 -8.91
CA ILE A 37 5.65 16.67 -9.60
C ILE A 37 5.70 15.27 -10.22
N ILE A 38 6.02 15.20 -11.51
CA ILE A 38 6.22 13.94 -12.22
C ILE A 38 7.62 13.92 -12.80
N GLY A 39 8.43 12.94 -12.38
CA GLY A 39 9.75 12.69 -12.96
C GLY A 39 9.69 11.52 -13.96
N LEU A 40 10.10 11.77 -15.20
CA LEU A 40 10.37 10.74 -16.19
C LEU A 40 11.85 10.43 -16.15
N ASN A 41 12.22 9.31 -15.54
CA ASN A 41 13.57 9.01 -15.12
C ASN A 41 14.25 8.03 -16.09
N ASP A 42 15.43 8.43 -16.58
CA ASP A 42 16.26 7.67 -17.49
C ASP A 42 17.72 8.18 -17.38
N SER A 43 18.51 7.61 -16.44
CA SER A 43 19.81 8.21 -16.06
C SER A 43 20.82 7.20 -15.58
N GLY A 44 22.00 7.25 -16.13
CA GLY A 44 23.17 6.49 -15.69
C GLY A 44 23.77 6.95 -14.34
N GLY A 45 23.20 7.96 -13.68
CA GLY A 45 23.67 8.46 -12.40
C GLY A 45 24.44 9.78 -12.49
N ALA A 46 25.38 9.99 -11.58
CA ALA A 46 26.18 11.21 -11.53
C ALA A 46 27.12 11.33 -12.72
N ARG A 47 27.22 12.54 -13.30
CA ARG A 47 28.19 12.82 -14.37
C ARG A 47 29.61 12.86 -13.81
N ILE A 48 30.40 11.81 -14.06
CA ILE A 48 31.72 11.61 -13.46
C ILE A 48 32.66 12.74 -13.82
N GLN A 49 32.55 13.31 -15.02
CA GLN A 49 33.39 14.39 -15.52
C GLN A 49 33.21 15.71 -14.74
N GLU A 50 32.12 15.88 -14.02
CA GLU A 50 31.85 17.06 -13.18
C GLU A 50 32.20 16.83 -11.69
N GLY A 51 32.60 15.63 -11.32
CA GLY A 51 33.05 15.31 -9.98
C GLY A 51 32.02 15.64 -8.90
N VAL A 52 32.45 16.33 -7.85
CA VAL A 52 31.60 16.64 -6.70
C VAL A 52 30.43 17.59 -7.02
N ALA A 53 30.52 18.40 -8.06
CA ALA A 53 29.42 19.28 -8.48
C ALA A 53 28.16 18.47 -8.88
N SER A 54 28.36 17.33 -9.57
CA SER A 54 27.27 16.41 -9.87
C SER A 54 26.62 15.83 -8.60
N LEU A 55 27.43 15.50 -7.59
CA LEU A 55 26.91 14.99 -6.30
C LEU A 55 26.14 16.07 -5.54
N ALA A 56 26.63 17.31 -5.55
CA ALA A 56 25.92 18.46 -4.98
C ALA A 56 24.56 18.65 -5.69
N GLY A 57 24.52 18.52 -7.02
CA GLY A 57 23.29 18.57 -7.78
C GLY A 57 22.26 17.52 -7.34
N TYR A 58 22.69 16.27 -7.10
CA TYR A 58 21.80 15.24 -6.53
C TYR A 58 21.28 15.62 -5.15
N ALA A 59 22.16 16.13 -4.27
CA ALA A 59 21.76 16.54 -2.93
C ALA A 59 20.69 17.64 -2.96
N GLU A 60 20.79 18.59 -3.88
CA GLU A 60 19.81 19.65 -4.09
C GLU A 60 18.45 19.09 -4.57
N VAL A 61 18.44 18.08 -5.44
CA VAL A 61 17.20 17.39 -5.84
C VAL A 61 16.63 16.62 -4.66
N PHE A 62 17.43 15.87 -3.91
CA PHE A 62 16.98 15.11 -2.74
C PHE A 62 16.36 16.03 -1.67
N GLN A 63 16.97 17.16 -1.40
CA GLN A 63 16.43 18.14 -0.45
C GLN A 63 15.04 18.60 -0.86
N ARG A 64 14.80 18.81 -2.17
CA ARG A 64 13.48 19.19 -2.68
C ARG A 64 12.46 18.06 -2.60
N ASN A 65 12.88 16.82 -2.84
CA ASN A 65 11.99 15.66 -2.59
C ASN A 65 11.53 15.64 -1.13
N VAL A 66 12.44 15.86 -0.18
CA VAL A 66 12.12 15.90 1.26
C VAL A 66 11.14 17.06 1.57
N MET A 67 11.41 18.25 1.05
CA MET A 67 10.54 19.42 1.28
C MET A 67 9.17 19.30 0.63
N ALA A 68 9.05 18.57 -0.47
CA ALA A 68 7.80 18.33 -1.18
C ALA A 68 6.97 17.18 -0.57
N SER A 69 7.59 16.32 0.24
CA SER A 69 6.93 15.15 0.85
C SER A 69 5.73 15.56 1.70
N GLY A 70 4.56 15.00 1.40
CA GLY A 70 3.30 15.35 2.07
C GLY A 70 2.77 16.75 1.76
N VAL A 71 3.38 17.49 0.83
CA VAL A 71 2.95 18.83 0.42
C VAL A 71 2.33 18.82 -0.97
N VAL A 72 3.01 18.22 -1.93
CA VAL A 72 2.51 17.96 -3.30
C VAL A 72 2.79 16.51 -3.66
N PRO A 73 1.88 15.83 -4.38
CA PRO A 73 2.13 14.47 -4.86
C PRO A 73 3.38 14.41 -5.75
N GLN A 74 4.24 13.44 -5.50
CA GLN A 74 5.45 13.18 -6.25
C GLN A 74 5.37 11.80 -6.90
N ILE A 75 5.51 11.73 -8.21
CA ILE A 75 5.41 10.49 -8.98
C ILE A 75 6.67 10.32 -9.81
N SER A 76 7.28 9.16 -9.73
CA SER A 76 8.43 8.78 -10.55
C SER A 76 8.04 7.67 -11.53
N LEU A 77 8.28 7.89 -12.80
CA LEU A 77 8.15 6.89 -13.85
C LEU A 77 9.54 6.55 -14.37
N ILE A 78 9.96 5.30 -14.20
CA ILE A 78 11.26 4.81 -14.63
C ILE A 78 11.08 4.23 -16.03
N MET A 79 11.60 4.90 -17.02
CA MET A 79 11.40 4.58 -18.45
C MET A 79 12.63 3.95 -19.10
N GLY A 80 13.79 4.06 -18.45
CA GLY A 80 15.03 3.46 -18.89
C GLY A 80 15.92 3.09 -17.69
N PRO A 81 17.23 2.93 -17.89
CA PRO A 81 18.15 2.69 -16.78
C PRO A 81 18.15 3.80 -15.75
N CYS A 82 18.13 3.44 -14.47
CA CYS A 82 18.43 4.34 -13.36
C CYS A 82 19.46 3.68 -12.44
N ALA A 83 20.64 4.27 -12.35
CA ALA A 83 21.75 3.71 -11.59
C ALA A 83 22.37 4.73 -10.61
N GLY A 84 22.92 4.23 -9.52
CA GLY A 84 23.62 5.04 -8.52
C GLY A 84 22.74 6.12 -7.92
N GLY A 85 23.15 7.38 -7.97
CA GLY A 85 22.39 8.52 -7.44
C GLY A 85 21.00 8.68 -8.03
N ALA A 86 20.77 8.22 -9.26
CA ALA A 86 19.48 8.34 -9.95
C ALA A 86 18.34 7.52 -9.34
N VAL A 87 18.64 6.56 -8.47
CA VAL A 87 17.58 5.73 -7.83
C VAL A 87 17.02 6.36 -6.55
N TYR A 88 17.78 7.23 -5.89
CA TYR A 88 17.38 7.75 -4.57
C TYR A 88 16.28 8.81 -4.65
N SER A 89 16.32 9.71 -5.64
CA SER A 89 15.23 10.67 -5.84
C SER A 89 13.89 9.97 -6.08
N PRO A 90 13.78 9.01 -7.02
CA PRO A 90 12.57 8.21 -7.14
C PRO A 90 12.14 7.50 -5.85
N ALA A 91 13.10 6.91 -5.11
CA ALA A 91 12.81 6.19 -3.88
C ALA A 91 12.21 7.07 -2.76
N MET A 92 12.35 8.39 -2.85
CA MET A 92 11.75 9.37 -1.93
C MET A 92 10.41 9.91 -2.40
N THR A 93 9.96 9.58 -3.61
CA THR A 93 8.66 10.01 -4.13
C THR A 93 7.52 9.13 -3.60
N ASP A 94 6.28 9.57 -3.78
CA ASP A 94 5.11 8.88 -3.25
C ASP A 94 4.80 7.60 -4.04
N PHE A 95 4.94 7.65 -5.37
CA PHE A 95 4.69 6.52 -6.26
C PHE A 95 5.82 6.35 -7.27
N ILE A 96 6.18 5.08 -7.51
CA ILE A 96 7.21 4.69 -8.46
C ILE A 96 6.65 3.65 -9.41
N PHE A 97 6.68 3.94 -10.70
CA PHE A 97 6.27 3.00 -11.74
C PHE A 97 7.42 2.69 -12.67
N MET A 98 7.41 1.49 -13.23
CA MET A 98 8.47 1.01 -14.13
C MET A 98 7.89 0.52 -15.45
N VAL A 99 8.69 0.59 -16.51
CA VAL A 99 8.38 -0.03 -17.80
C VAL A 99 9.11 -1.36 -17.88
N LYS A 100 8.38 -2.44 -18.16
CA LYS A 100 8.92 -3.81 -18.21
C LYS A 100 9.98 -3.93 -19.33
N ASN A 101 11.02 -4.72 -19.06
CA ASN A 101 12.08 -5.06 -20.01
C ASN A 101 12.91 -3.89 -20.56
N SER A 102 12.67 -2.66 -20.15
CA SER A 102 13.43 -1.48 -20.58
C SER A 102 13.93 -0.64 -19.43
N SER A 103 13.28 -0.68 -18.28
CA SER A 103 13.67 0.10 -17.10
C SER A 103 14.34 -0.74 -16.03
N TYR A 104 15.34 -0.17 -15.40
CA TYR A 104 16.11 -0.82 -14.35
C TYR A 104 16.44 0.18 -13.24
N MET A 105 16.39 -0.28 -11.99
CA MET A 105 16.84 0.48 -10.83
C MET A 105 17.82 -0.36 -10.02
N PHE A 106 19.04 0.13 -9.83
CA PHE A 106 20.03 -0.50 -8.94
C PHE A 106 21.06 0.52 -8.45
N VAL A 107 21.60 0.28 -7.26
CA VAL A 107 22.67 1.13 -6.71
C VAL A 107 23.93 1.03 -7.59
N THR A 108 24.26 -0.20 -8.00
CA THR A 108 25.35 -0.51 -8.93
C THR A 108 24.92 -1.58 -9.91
N GLY A 109 25.37 -1.47 -11.17
CA GLY A 109 25.01 -2.42 -12.23
C GLY A 109 25.64 -3.81 -12.05
N PRO A 110 25.22 -4.80 -12.90
CA PRO A 110 25.67 -6.18 -12.83
C PRO A 110 27.18 -6.38 -12.85
N ASP A 111 27.93 -5.58 -13.62
CA ASP A 111 29.38 -5.71 -13.70
C ASP A 111 30.09 -5.38 -12.38
N VAL A 112 29.60 -4.37 -11.66
CA VAL A 112 30.14 -4.02 -10.33
C VAL A 112 29.76 -5.09 -9.32
N VAL A 113 28.52 -5.60 -9.35
CA VAL A 113 28.09 -6.72 -8.50
C VAL A 113 28.99 -7.92 -8.72
N LYS A 114 29.24 -8.33 -9.96
CA LYS A 114 30.14 -9.43 -10.30
C LYS A 114 31.57 -9.20 -9.75
N THR A 115 32.08 -7.98 -9.86
CA THR A 115 33.44 -7.67 -9.42
C THR A 115 33.56 -7.70 -7.89
N VAL A 116 32.55 -7.24 -7.16
CA VAL A 116 32.61 -7.08 -5.69
C VAL A 116 32.14 -8.33 -4.96
N THR A 117 31.06 -8.96 -5.42
CA THR A 117 30.42 -10.08 -4.71
C THR A 117 30.60 -11.43 -5.40
N ASN A 118 31.16 -11.46 -6.63
CA ASN A 118 31.24 -12.62 -7.52
C ASN A 118 29.88 -13.20 -7.96
N GLU A 119 28.77 -12.45 -7.75
CA GLU A 119 27.46 -12.84 -8.23
C GLU A 119 27.32 -12.53 -9.73
N ILE A 120 26.76 -13.47 -10.49
CA ILE A 120 26.46 -13.29 -11.91
C ILE A 120 24.95 -13.11 -12.03
N VAL A 121 24.53 -11.89 -12.37
CA VAL A 121 23.12 -11.52 -12.52
C VAL A 121 22.93 -10.66 -13.77
N THR A 122 21.77 -10.74 -14.38
CA THR A 122 21.38 -9.82 -15.45
C THR A 122 20.84 -8.52 -14.87
N ALA A 123 20.73 -7.46 -15.68
CA ALA A 123 20.12 -6.20 -15.26
C ALA A 123 18.65 -6.40 -14.81
N GLU A 124 17.90 -7.24 -15.54
CA GLU A 124 16.51 -7.56 -15.23
C GLU A 124 16.37 -8.30 -13.90
N GLU A 125 17.23 -9.28 -13.62
CA GLU A 125 17.22 -10.03 -12.35
C GLU A 125 17.64 -9.15 -11.17
N LEU A 126 18.60 -8.25 -11.37
CA LEU A 126 19.12 -7.37 -10.31
C LEU A 126 18.15 -6.25 -9.96
N GLY A 127 17.59 -5.57 -10.95
CA GLY A 127 16.82 -4.36 -10.73
C GLY A 127 15.77 -4.06 -11.80
N GLY A 128 15.28 -5.07 -12.50
CA GLY A 128 14.16 -4.92 -13.44
C GLY A 128 12.81 -4.74 -12.75
N ALA A 129 11.81 -4.44 -13.55
CA ALA A 129 10.45 -4.17 -13.07
C ALA A 129 9.88 -5.31 -12.20
N ALA A 130 10.07 -6.57 -12.61
CA ALA A 130 9.60 -7.72 -11.85
C ALA A 130 10.28 -7.86 -10.47
N THR A 131 11.55 -7.52 -10.37
CA THR A 131 12.28 -7.53 -9.09
C THR A 131 11.71 -6.47 -8.14
N HIS A 132 11.47 -5.27 -8.65
CA HIS A 132 11.03 -4.16 -7.81
C HIS A 132 9.54 -4.17 -7.47
N THR A 133 8.71 -4.75 -8.32
CA THR A 133 7.26 -4.91 -8.00
C THR A 133 6.95 -6.13 -7.15
N LYS A 134 7.80 -7.20 -7.16
CA LYS A 134 7.48 -8.47 -6.47
C LYS A 134 8.32 -8.75 -5.24
N LYS A 135 9.59 -8.32 -5.23
CA LYS A 135 10.56 -8.69 -4.17
C LYS A 135 10.92 -7.53 -3.26
N SER A 136 11.30 -6.39 -3.82
CA SER A 136 11.83 -5.26 -3.03
C SER A 136 10.78 -4.25 -2.60
N SER A 137 9.61 -4.22 -3.23
CA SER A 137 8.57 -3.19 -3.06
C SER A 137 8.99 -1.76 -3.41
N VAL A 138 10.06 -1.59 -4.17
CA VAL A 138 10.51 -0.26 -4.59
C VAL A 138 9.54 0.34 -5.61
N ALA A 139 9.02 -0.48 -6.54
CA ALA A 139 8.04 -0.03 -7.53
C ALA A 139 6.61 -0.41 -7.13
N ASP A 140 5.69 0.53 -7.33
CA ASP A 140 4.28 0.41 -7.01
C ASP A 140 3.48 -0.26 -8.15
N GLY A 141 4.06 -0.32 -9.36
CA GLY A 141 3.49 -1.00 -10.52
C GLY A 141 4.45 -1.03 -11.69
N ALA A 142 4.14 -1.87 -12.68
CA ALA A 142 4.93 -1.99 -13.91
C ALA A 142 4.02 -2.21 -15.13
N PHE A 143 4.37 -1.56 -16.24
CA PHE A 143 3.57 -1.52 -17.46
C PHE A 143 4.36 -2.04 -18.65
N GLU A 144 3.66 -2.50 -19.70
CA GLU A 144 4.27 -3.14 -20.86
C GLU A 144 5.09 -2.17 -21.72
N ASN A 145 4.71 -0.90 -21.75
CA ASN A 145 5.35 0.11 -22.56
C ASN A 145 5.14 1.53 -22.01
N ASP A 146 5.88 2.49 -22.56
CA ASP A 146 5.88 3.88 -22.16
C ASP A 146 4.50 4.54 -22.26
N VAL A 147 3.71 4.21 -23.29
CA VAL A 147 2.39 4.82 -23.53
C VAL A 147 1.40 4.37 -22.46
N GLU A 148 1.38 3.07 -22.16
CA GLU A 148 0.57 2.51 -21.08
C GLU A 148 0.97 3.11 -19.72
N ALA A 149 2.27 3.17 -19.43
CA ALA A 149 2.78 3.74 -18.20
C ALA A 149 2.36 5.20 -18.03
N LEU A 150 2.46 6.03 -19.07
CA LEU A 150 2.02 7.43 -19.04
C LEU A 150 0.50 7.55 -18.88
N THR A 151 -0.26 6.65 -19.48
CA THR A 151 -1.72 6.60 -19.36
C THR A 151 -2.14 6.27 -17.91
N GLU A 152 -1.50 5.28 -17.30
CA GLU A 152 -1.78 4.88 -15.93
C GLU A 152 -1.34 5.94 -14.90
N VAL A 153 -0.23 6.64 -15.14
CA VAL A 153 0.14 7.80 -14.32
C VAL A 153 -0.91 8.91 -14.43
N ARG A 154 -1.47 9.18 -15.62
CA ARG A 154 -2.58 10.14 -15.76
C ARG A 154 -3.81 9.70 -14.99
N ARG A 155 -4.13 8.40 -15.02
CA ARG A 155 -5.25 7.82 -14.27
C ARG A 155 -5.03 7.99 -12.76
N LEU A 156 -3.81 7.72 -12.25
CA LEU A 156 -3.47 7.96 -10.86
C LEU A 156 -3.67 9.44 -10.46
N VAL A 157 -3.12 10.37 -11.26
CA VAL A 157 -3.24 11.81 -10.98
C VAL A 157 -4.71 12.26 -10.88
N ASP A 158 -5.62 11.57 -11.56
CA ASP A 158 -7.05 11.85 -11.51
C ASP A 158 -7.71 11.50 -10.16
N PHE A 159 -7.10 10.60 -9.38
CA PHE A 159 -7.52 10.30 -8.00
C PHE A 159 -6.93 11.25 -6.96
N LEU A 160 -5.85 11.97 -7.29
CA LEU A 160 -5.06 12.71 -6.30
C LEU A 160 -5.45 14.20 -6.25
N PRO A 161 -5.30 14.85 -5.08
CA PRO A 161 -5.39 16.29 -4.99
C PRO A 161 -4.16 16.94 -5.64
N LEU A 162 -4.21 18.23 -5.92
CA LEU A 162 -3.04 18.95 -6.41
C LEU A 162 -1.99 19.16 -5.32
N ASN A 163 -2.41 19.28 -4.08
CA ASN A 163 -1.55 19.49 -2.91
C ASN A 163 -2.32 19.18 -1.62
N ASN A 164 -1.64 19.19 -0.49
CA ASN A 164 -2.19 18.87 0.82
C ASN A 164 -3.20 19.89 1.41
N ARG A 165 -3.51 20.96 0.68
CA ARG A 165 -4.51 21.97 1.08
C ARG A 165 -5.78 21.89 0.22
N GLN A 166 -5.81 20.98 -0.73
CA GLN A 166 -6.94 20.78 -1.64
C GLN A 166 -7.41 19.34 -1.56
N LYS A 167 -8.70 19.13 -1.65
CA LYS A 167 -9.28 17.79 -1.74
C LYS A 167 -9.07 17.22 -3.14
N PRO A 168 -9.06 15.89 -3.28
CA PRO A 168 -9.13 15.25 -4.59
C PRO A 168 -10.30 15.76 -5.42
N PRO A 169 -10.20 15.77 -6.77
CA PRO A 169 -11.29 16.19 -7.61
C PRO A 169 -12.47 15.22 -7.50
N VAL A 170 -13.69 15.78 -7.35
CA VAL A 170 -14.92 14.99 -7.44
C VAL A 170 -15.24 14.78 -8.92
N ARG A 171 -15.50 13.54 -9.32
CA ARG A 171 -15.84 13.16 -10.70
C ARG A 171 -17.33 12.89 -10.83
N PRO A 172 -17.92 13.09 -12.01
CA PRO A 172 -19.25 12.57 -12.29
C PRO A 172 -19.27 11.05 -12.07
N PHE A 173 -20.33 10.56 -11.49
CA PHE A 173 -20.59 9.13 -11.27
C PHE A 173 -22.00 8.78 -11.78
N PHE A 174 -22.21 7.51 -12.12
CA PHE A 174 -23.47 7.06 -12.72
C PHE A 174 -24.20 6.07 -11.85
N ASP A 175 -23.52 5.49 -10.86
CA ASP A 175 -24.12 4.56 -9.90
C ASP A 175 -25.08 5.30 -8.97
N ASP A 176 -26.22 4.66 -8.67
CA ASP A 176 -27.13 5.16 -7.63
C ASP A 176 -26.46 4.98 -6.24
N PRO A 177 -26.23 6.05 -5.47
CA PRO A 177 -25.66 5.96 -4.13
C PRO A 177 -26.44 5.05 -3.17
N ALA A 178 -27.75 4.90 -3.41
CA ALA A 178 -28.63 4.03 -2.61
C ALA A 178 -28.73 2.60 -3.16
N ARG A 179 -27.94 2.25 -4.18
CA ARG A 179 -27.98 0.89 -4.75
C ARG A 179 -27.63 -0.17 -3.71
N GLY A 180 -28.40 -1.26 -3.70
CA GLY A 180 -28.06 -2.48 -2.98
C GLY A 180 -27.60 -3.57 -3.95
N ASP A 181 -26.63 -4.37 -3.55
CA ASP A 181 -26.22 -5.56 -4.28
C ASP A 181 -26.52 -6.81 -3.45
N ALA A 182 -27.57 -7.54 -3.83
CA ALA A 182 -27.98 -8.74 -3.12
C ALA A 182 -26.91 -9.86 -3.10
N SER A 183 -25.93 -9.81 -4.02
CA SER A 183 -24.83 -10.77 -4.01
C SER A 183 -23.88 -10.60 -2.83
N LEU A 184 -23.91 -9.46 -2.15
CA LEU A 184 -23.14 -9.24 -0.92
C LEU A 184 -23.59 -10.15 0.22
N ASP A 185 -24.84 -10.63 0.23
CA ASP A 185 -25.35 -11.56 1.22
C ASP A 185 -24.67 -12.94 1.15
N THR A 186 -24.13 -13.30 -0.01
CA THR A 186 -23.52 -14.61 -0.26
C THR A 186 -22.04 -14.54 -0.65
N LEU A 187 -21.48 -13.34 -0.84
CA LEU A 187 -20.09 -13.14 -1.24
C LEU A 187 -19.13 -13.67 -0.17
N ILE A 188 -19.44 -13.42 1.09
CA ILE A 188 -18.63 -13.89 2.21
C ILE A 188 -19.07 -15.32 2.55
N PRO A 189 -18.22 -16.35 2.35
CA PRO A 189 -18.61 -17.73 2.64
C PRO A 189 -18.94 -17.96 4.11
N ALA A 190 -19.99 -18.72 4.39
CA ALA A 190 -20.34 -19.14 5.74
C ALA A 190 -19.27 -20.03 6.37
N ASN A 191 -18.53 -20.79 5.56
CA ASN A 191 -17.38 -21.57 6.05
C ASN A 191 -16.18 -20.63 6.27
N PRO A 192 -15.71 -20.44 7.50
CA PRO A 192 -14.61 -19.50 7.81
C PRO A 192 -13.26 -19.90 7.20
N ASN A 193 -13.13 -21.13 6.70
CA ASN A 193 -11.91 -21.63 6.06
C ASN A 193 -11.96 -21.54 4.52
N GLN A 194 -13.09 -21.15 3.94
CA GLN A 194 -13.22 -20.95 2.50
C GLN A 194 -12.78 -19.53 2.15
N PRO A 195 -11.72 -19.35 1.33
CA PRO A 195 -11.29 -18.02 0.90
C PRO A 195 -12.26 -17.42 -0.12
N TYR A 196 -12.27 -16.09 -0.20
CA TYR A 196 -12.93 -15.30 -1.24
C TYR A 196 -12.01 -14.17 -1.66
N ASP A 197 -12.22 -13.62 -2.85
CA ASP A 197 -11.42 -12.49 -3.34
C ASP A 197 -12.03 -11.17 -2.87
N MET A 198 -11.30 -10.43 -2.03
CA MET A 198 -11.74 -9.14 -1.52
C MET A 198 -11.87 -8.07 -2.61
N ARG A 199 -11.20 -8.24 -3.77
CA ARG A 199 -11.37 -7.34 -4.92
C ARG A 199 -12.81 -7.37 -5.47
N GLU A 200 -13.47 -8.51 -5.36
CA GLU A 200 -14.88 -8.61 -5.77
C GLU A 200 -15.77 -7.72 -4.89
N LEU A 201 -15.54 -7.71 -3.57
CA LEU A 201 -16.25 -6.81 -2.66
C LEU A 201 -15.96 -5.34 -3.00
N ILE A 202 -14.68 -4.99 -3.17
CA ILE A 202 -14.27 -3.63 -3.52
C ILE A 202 -14.96 -3.17 -4.81
N GLY A 203 -14.95 -3.99 -5.86
CA GLY A 203 -15.61 -3.66 -7.13
C GLY A 203 -17.12 -3.48 -7.01
N LYS A 204 -17.79 -4.17 -6.07
CA LYS A 204 -19.25 -4.01 -5.86
C LYS A 204 -19.63 -2.73 -5.15
N ILE A 205 -18.75 -2.17 -4.33
CA ILE A 205 -19.01 -0.95 -3.54
C ILE A 205 -18.44 0.32 -4.18
N ALA A 206 -17.46 0.18 -5.06
CA ALA A 206 -16.87 1.30 -5.79
C ALA A 206 -17.78 1.79 -6.92
N ASP A 207 -17.74 3.08 -7.24
CA ASP A 207 -18.39 3.63 -8.41
C ASP A 207 -17.85 2.94 -9.67
N GLU A 208 -18.75 2.48 -10.54
CA GLU A 208 -18.47 1.76 -11.80
C GLU A 208 -17.55 0.53 -11.60
N GLY A 209 -17.36 0.07 -10.37
CA GLY A 209 -16.45 -1.03 -10.05
C GLY A 209 -14.96 -0.69 -10.23
N ASP A 210 -14.61 0.59 -10.33
CA ASP A 210 -13.25 1.05 -10.63
C ASP A 210 -12.35 1.03 -9.38
N PHE A 211 -11.38 0.11 -9.36
CA PHE A 211 -10.36 0.01 -8.32
C PHE A 211 -8.96 0.21 -8.91
N TYR A 212 -8.30 1.28 -8.51
CA TYR A 212 -6.89 1.52 -8.86
C TYR A 212 -5.99 0.90 -7.80
N GLU A 213 -5.63 -0.37 -7.99
CA GLU A 213 -4.78 -1.11 -7.05
C GLU A 213 -3.33 -0.66 -7.13
N ILE A 214 -2.69 -0.46 -5.98
CA ILE A 214 -1.28 -0.10 -5.81
C ILE A 214 -0.51 -1.30 -5.27
N GLN A 215 0.69 -1.59 -5.80
CA GLN A 215 1.51 -2.74 -5.40
C GLN A 215 0.79 -4.08 -5.49
N GLU A 216 0.04 -4.30 -6.58
CA GLU A 216 -0.73 -5.53 -6.81
C GLU A 216 0.12 -6.80 -6.68
N GLU A 217 1.38 -6.74 -7.11
CA GLU A 217 2.29 -7.90 -7.13
C GLU A 217 3.07 -8.11 -5.83
N PHE A 218 3.02 -7.16 -4.89
CA PHE A 218 3.73 -7.22 -3.61
C PHE A 218 2.78 -7.37 -2.43
N ALA A 219 3.17 -8.19 -1.42
CA ALA A 219 2.39 -8.41 -0.21
C ALA A 219 0.90 -8.60 -0.52
N LYS A 220 0.58 -9.61 -1.32
CA LYS A 220 -0.75 -9.86 -1.88
C LYS A 220 -1.82 -10.21 -0.83
N ASN A 221 -1.41 -10.48 0.40
CA ASN A 221 -2.28 -10.69 1.57
C ASN A 221 -2.96 -9.40 2.06
N ILE A 222 -2.56 -8.24 1.53
CA ILE A 222 -3.23 -6.96 1.73
C ILE A 222 -3.35 -6.19 0.42
N LEU A 223 -4.53 -5.61 0.19
CA LEU A 223 -4.82 -4.75 -0.96
C LEU A 223 -4.79 -3.31 -0.51
N ILE A 224 -4.18 -2.44 -1.32
CA ILE A 224 -4.23 -0.99 -1.16
C ILE A 224 -4.51 -0.34 -2.52
N GLY A 225 -5.21 0.76 -2.52
CA GLY A 225 -5.49 1.49 -3.76
C GLY A 225 -6.59 2.52 -3.59
N PHE A 226 -7.01 3.08 -4.70
CA PHE A 226 -8.04 4.12 -4.73
C PHE A 226 -9.30 3.62 -5.43
N VAL A 227 -10.44 4.01 -4.89
CA VAL A 227 -11.76 3.90 -5.50
C VAL A 227 -12.42 5.28 -5.52
N ARG A 228 -13.56 5.39 -6.20
CA ARG A 228 -14.47 6.50 -6.01
C ARG A 228 -15.75 6.02 -5.35
N MET A 229 -16.28 6.87 -4.49
CA MET A 229 -17.61 6.74 -3.88
C MET A 229 -18.32 8.08 -4.02
N GLU A 230 -19.43 8.10 -4.73
CA GLU A 230 -20.13 9.33 -5.13
C GLU A 230 -19.17 10.34 -5.79
N GLY A 231 -18.32 9.86 -6.68
CA GLY A 231 -17.32 10.63 -7.40
C GLY A 231 -16.11 11.08 -6.58
N SER A 232 -16.11 10.89 -5.26
CA SER A 232 -15.04 11.29 -4.35
C SER A 232 -14.00 10.18 -4.20
N THR A 233 -12.71 10.54 -4.19
CA THR A 233 -11.62 9.58 -3.98
C THR A 233 -11.61 9.06 -2.55
N VAL A 234 -11.51 7.75 -2.40
CA VAL A 234 -11.37 7.04 -1.13
C VAL A 234 -10.18 6.07 -1.24
N GLY A 235 -9.29 6.08 -0.26
CA GLY A 235 -8.24 5.08 -0.11
C GLY A 235 -8.81 3.80 0.50
N VAL A 236 -8.51 2.65 -0.11
CA VAL A 236 -8.92 1.34 0.39
C VAL A 236 -7.71 0.61 0.95
N VAL A 237 -7.87 0.04 2.14
CA VAL A 237 -6.94 -0.93 2.74
C VAL A 237 -7.74 -2.18 3.11
N ALA A 238 -7.41 -3.33 2.53
CA ALA A 238 -8.22 -4.52 2.72
C ALA A 238 -7.37 -5.78 2.88
N ASN A 239 -7.74 -6.66 3.82
CA ASN A 239 -7.12 -7.98 3.89
C ASN A 239 -7.56 -8.83 2.68
N GLN A 240 -6.66 -9.67 2.16
CA GLN A 240 -6.97 -10.58 1.06
C GLN A 240 -6.94 -12.04 1.54
N PRO A 241 -8.11 -12.63 1.80
CA PRO A 241 -8.19 -13.99 2.38
C PRO A 241 -7.64 -15.09 1.48
N THR A 242 -7.54 -14.87 0.18
CA THR A 242 -6.97 -15.85 -0.77
C THR A 242 -5.46 -16.01 -0.60
N VAL A 243 -4.79 -15.08 0.09
CA VAL A 243 -3.34 -15.10 0.30
C VAL A 243 -3.06 -15.06 1.80
N LEU A 244 -2.36 -16.06 2.32
CA LEU A 244 -2.02 -16.21 3.74
C LEU A 244 -3.25 -16.04 4.68
N ALA A 245 -4.44 -16.42 4.20
CA ALA A 245 -5.72 -16.23 4.90
C ALA A 245 -5.99 -14.78 5.38
N GLY A 246 -5.36 -13.79 4.75
CA GLY A 246 -5.45 -12.38 5.16
C GLY A 246 -4.59 -12.00 6.36
N CYS A 247 -3.71 -12.88 6.86
CA CYS A 247 -2.78 -12.56 7.95
C CYS A 247 -1.93 -11.32 7.62
N LEU A 248 -1.66 -10.52 8.64
CA LEU A 248 -0.65 -9.47 8.55
C LEU A 248 0.76 -10.05 8.72
N ASP A 249 1.69 -9.61 7.92
CA ASP A 249 3.11 -9.90 8.01
C ASP A 249 3.95 -8.62 7.91
N ILE A 250 5.26 -8.75 7.83
CA ILE A 250 6.17 -7.61 7.73
C ILE A 250 5.84 -6.76 6.49
N ASP A 251 5.67 -7.40 5.35
CA ASP A 251 5.51 -6.71 4.07
C ASP A 251 4.13 -6.07 3.91
N SER A 252 3.07 -6.74 4.31
CA SER A 252 1.72 -6.17 4.32
C SER A 252 1.61 -5.00 5.29
N SER A 253 2.25 -5.09 6.45
CA SER A 253 2.30 -3.99 7.43
C SER A 253 3.00 -2.75 6.89
N ARG A 254 4.13 -2.94 6.19
CA ARG A 254 4.88 -1.84 5.55
C ARG A 254 4.09 -1.21 4.39
N LYS A 255 3.52 -2.04 3.53
CA LYS A 255 2.69 -1.64 2.39
C LYS A 255 1.51 -0.78 2.84
N ALA A 256 0.71 -1.27 3.78
CA ALA A 256 -0.46 -0.57 4.29
C ALA A 256 -0.10 0.70 5.08
N ALA A 257 0.93 0.65 5.94
CA ALA A 257 1.33 1.81 6.73
C ALA A 257 1.75 3.00 5.86
N ARG A 258 2.51 2.76 4.80
CA ARG A 258 2.91 3.80 3.85
C ARG A 258 1.69 4.41 3.15
N PHE A 259 0.75 3.58 2.72
CA PHE A 259 -0.45 4.03 2.03
C PHE A 259 -1.39 4.83 2.94
N VAL A 260 -1.62 4.39 4.18
CA VAL A 260 -2.42 5.13 5.17
C VAL A 260 -1.83 6.51 5.42
N ARG A 261 -0.50 6.62 5.58
CA ARG A 261 0.16 7.92 5.76
C ARG A 261 0.08 8.82 4.54
N PHE A 262 0.11 8.24 3.34
CA PHE A 262 -0.12 9.00 2.11
C PHE A 262 -1.55 9.56 2.08
N CYS A 263 -2.55 8.73 2.36
CA CYS A 263 -3.94 9.17 2.40
C CYS A 263 -4.15 10.30 3.42
N ASP A 264 -3.57 10.17 4.62
CA ASP A 264 -3.65 11.20 5.66
C ASP A 264 -2.99 12.52 5.23
N ALA A 265 -1.79 12.45 4.64
CA ALA A 265 -1.06 13.64 4.16
C ALA A 265 -1.82 14.42 3.08
N PHE A 266 -2.66 13.75 2.29
CA PHE A 266 -3.39 14.33 1.17
C PHE A 266 -4.91 14.38 1.38
N GLU A 267 -5.37 14.31 2.62
CA GLU A 267 -6.78 14.43 3.01
C GLU A 267 -7.73 13.46 2.28
N ILE A 268 -7.26 12.24 2.00
CA ILE A 268 -8.03 11.18 1.36
C ILE A 268 -8.65 10.29 2.45
N PRO A 269 -9.98 10.21 2.57
CA PRO A 269 -10.65 9.30 3.50
C PRO A 269 -10.24 7.84 3.29
N ILE A 270 -10.26 7.03 4.34
CA ILE A 270 -9.83 5.64 4.28
C ILE A 270 -10.99 4.71 4.60
N LEU A 271 -11.23 3.75 3.70
CA LEU A 271 -12.07 2.59 3.93
C LEU A 271 -11.19 1.37 4.22
N THR A 272 -11.41 0.73 5.36
CA THR A 272 -10.70 -0.50 5.75
C THR A 272 -11.65 -1.68 5.73
N LEU A 273 -11.34 -2.73 4.95
CA LEU A 273 -12.11 -3.98 4.88
C LEU A 273 -11.32 -5.07 5.59
N VAL A 274 -11.91 -5.65 6.64
CA VAL A 274 -11.18 -6.51 7.57
C VAL A 274 -11.65 -7.96 7.46
N ASP A 275 -10.73 -8.84 7.14
CA ASP A 275 -10.81 -10.28 7.34
C ASP A 275 -9.41 -10.78 7.73
N VAL A 276 -9.08 -10.70 9.02
CA VAL A 276 -7.72 -10.94 9.52
C VAL A 276 -7.70 -11.89 10.71
N PRO A 277 -7.09 -13.08 10.58
CA PRO A 277 -6.99 -14.04 11.69
C PRO A 277 -5.86 -13.72 12.68
N GLY A 278 -4.98 -12.77 12.36
CA GLY A 278 -3.86 -12.38 13.20
C GLY A 278 -2.63 -11.94 12.41
N PHE A 279 -1.52 -11.77 13.12
CA PHE A 279 -0.21 -11.66 12.51
C PHE A 279 0.35 -13.04 12.16
N LEU A 280 1.07 -13.14 11.04
CA LEU A 280 1.67 -14.38 10.58
C LEU A 280 2.76 -14.82 11.58
N PRO A 281 2.64 -16.02 12.18
CA PRO A 281 3.64 -16.53 13.11
C PRO A 281 4.86 -17.10 12.38
N GLY A 282 5.94 -17.27 13.10
CA GLY A 282 7.11 -18.00 12.64
C GLY A 282 8.42 -17.24 12.81
N THR A 283 9.53 -17.98 12.87
CA THR A 283 10.85 -17.43 13.15
C THR A 283 11.29 -16.39 12.11
N SER A 284 10.94 -16.58 10.84
CA SER A 284 11.26 -15.61 9.78
C SER A 284 10.60 -14.25 10.02
N GLN A 285 9.36 -14.25 10.51
CA GLN A 285 8.62 -13.03 10.84
C GLN A 285 9.17 -12.39 12.13
N GLU A 286 9.41 -13.19 13.17
CA GLU A 286 9.98 -12.71 14.43
C GLU A 286 11.38 -12.11 14.24
N TYR A 287 12.28 -12.84 13.57
CA TYR A 287 13.63 -12.37 13.30
C TYR A 287 13.68 -11.21 12.30
N GLY A 288 12.74 -11.16 11.36
CA GLY A 288 12.56 -10.04 10.45
C GLY A 288 11.95 -8.79 11.10
N GLY A 289 11.45 -8.90 12.34
CA GLY A 289 10.94 -7.79 13.12
C GLY A 289 9.46 -7.46 12.86
N VAL A 290 8.60 -8.48 12.75
CA VAL A 290 7.15 -8.31 12.57
C VAL A 290 6.53 -7.38 13.61
N ILE A 291 6.99 -7.43 14.88
CA ILE A 291 6.55 -6.54 15.95
C ILE A 291 6.81 -5.08 15.57
N LYS A 292 8.00 -4.76 15.12
CA LYS A 292 8.39 -3.40 14.72
C LYS A 292 7.61 -2.92 13.49
N HIS A 293 7.40 -3.79 12.52
CA HIS A 293 6.70 -3.43 11.28
C HIS A 293 5.19 -3.38 11.47
N GLY A 294 4.61 -4.27 12.26
CA GLY A 294 3.20 -4.20 12.67
C GLY A 294 2.91 -2.92 13.47
N ALA A 295 3.83 -2.51 14.35
CA ALA A 295 3.72 -1.25 15.08
C ALA A 295 3.70 -0.02 14.17
N LYS A 296 4.31 -0.06 12.98
CA LYS A 296 4.23 1.05 12.00
C LYS A 296 2.82 1.21 11.44
N LEU A 297 2.12 0.11 11.17
CA LEU A 297 0.74 0.16 10.69
C LEU A 297 -0.21 0.66 11.79
N LEU A 298 -0.04 0.17 13.01
CA LEU A 298 -0.76 0.65 14.19
C LEU A 298 -0.56 2.15 14.38
N PHE A 299 0.68 2.61 14.30
CA PHE A 299 1.04 4.02 14.41
C PHE A 299 0.38 4.85 13.30
N ALA A 300 0.44 4.39 12.05
CA ALA A 300 -0.13 5.10 10.91
C ALA A 300 -1.64 5.33 11.08
N TYR A 301 -2.40 4.31 11.46
CA TYR A 301 -3.83 4.45 11.72
C TYR A 301 -4.15 5.31 12.94
N GLY A 302 -3.36 5.20 14.02
CA GLY A 302 -3.53 6.01 15.23
C GLY A 302 -3.20 7.49 15.02
N GLU A 303 -2.25 7.81 14.14
CA GLU A 303 -1.85 9.17 13.77
C GLU A 303 -2.83 9.82 12.78
N ALA A 304 -3.38 9.02 11.85
CA ALA A 304 -4.21 9.53 10.75
C ALA A 304 -5.43 10.31 11.24
N THR A 305 -5.62 11.50 10.66
CA THR A 305 -6.67 12.47 11.00
C THR A 305 -7.83 12.49 9.99
N VAL A 306 -7.66 11.87 8.83
CA VAL A 306 -8.71 11.73 7.82
C VAL A 306 -9.85 10.83 8.31
N PRO A 307 -11.07 10.97 7.76
CA PRO A 307 -12.16 10.05 8.06
C PRO A 307 -11.76 8.59 7.82
N LYS A 308 -12.03 7.74 8.79
CA LYS A 308 -11.72 6.30 8.75
C LYS A 308 -12.99 5.50 9.00
N VAL A 309 -13.40 4.77 7.97
CA VAL A 309 -14.52 3.82 8.04
C VAL A 309 -13.97 2.41 7.95
N THR A 310 -14.38 1.56 8.87
CA THR A 310 -13.95 0.15 8.91
C THR A 310 -15.15 -0.76 8.78
N VAL A 311 -15.02 -1.80 7.97
CA VAL A 311 -16.04 -2.84 7.83
C VAL A 311 -15.40 -4.21 8.04
N ILE A 312 -15.79 -4.88 9.10
CA ILE A 312 -15.33 -6.23 9.39
C ILE A 312 -16.23 -7.20 8.63
N THR A 313 -15.65 -7.84 7.63
CA THR A 313 -16.41 -8.74 6.74
C THR A 313 -16.52 -10.14 7.29
N ARG A 314 -15.50 -10.63 8.01
CA ARG A 314 -15.52 -11.97 8.61
C ARG A 314 -14.69 -12.02 9.89
N LYS A 315 -13.36 -12.29 9.83
CA LYS A 315 -12.51 -12.44 11.00
C LYS A 315 -11.84 -11.13 11.41
N ALA A 316 -11.76 -10.87 12.70
CA ALA A 316 -10.98 -9.81 13.28
C ALA A 316 -10.43 -10.26 14.64
N TYR A 317 -9.23 -10.84 14.65
CA TYR A 317 -8.67 -11.49 15.84
C TYR A 317 -7.43 -10.79 16.39
N GLY A 318 -7.37 -10.74 17.71
CA GLY A 318 -6.21 -10.32 18.49
C GLY A 318 -5.71 -8.93 18.14
N GLY A 319 -4.39 -8.74 18.23
CA GLY A 319 -3.78 -7.45 17.91
C GLY A 319 -3.95 -7.00 16.46
N ALA A 320 -4.24 -7.91 15.54
CA ALA A 320 -4.52 -7.54 14.15
C ALA A 320 -5.90 -6.85 14.01
N TYR A 321 -6.90 -7.23 14.83
CA TYR A 321 -8.14 -6.46 14.95
C TYR A 321 -7.86 -5.01 15.36
N ASP A 322 -7.02 -4.81 16.39
CA ASP A 322 -6.68 -3.46 16.84
C ASP A 322 -6.01 -2.66 15.71
N VAL A 323 -5.03 -3.26 15.03
CA VAL A 323 -4.20 -2.60 14.01
C VAL A 323 -5.01 -2.18 12.78
N MET A 324 -6.00 -2.96 12.36
CA MET A 324 -6.79 -2.71 11.16
C MET A 324 -7.90 -1.66 11.39
N SER A 325 -7.51 -0.47 11.83
CA SER A 325 -8.41 0.69 11.99
C SER A 325 -9.59 0.46 12.93
N SER A 326 -9.33 -0.20 14.06
CA SER A 326 -10.37 -0.43 15.06
C SER A 326 -10.91 0.89 15.67
N LYS A 327 -12.10 0.81 16.27
CA LYS A 327 -12.69 1.91 17.03
C LYS A 327 -11.72 2.44 18.11
N HIS A 328 -10.94 1.54 18.72
CA HIS A 328 -9.95 1.86 19.77
C HIS A 328 -8.79 2.71 19.25
N LEU A 329 -8.42 2.57 17.98
CA LEU A 329 -7.42 3.39 17.28
C LEU A 329 -8.03 4.57 16.52
N ARG A 330 -9.15 5.11 17.04
CA ARG A 330 -9.83 6.27 16.46
C ARG A 330 -10.40 6.04 15.05
N GLY A 331 -10.87 4.81 14.76
CA GLY A 331 -11.78 4.58 13.65
C GLY A 331 -13.09 5.35 13.89
N ASP A 332 -13.53 6.16 12.94
CA ASP A 332 -14.71 7.01 13.13
C ASP A 332 -15.99 6.19 13.14
N PHE A 333 -16.13 5.29 12.16
CA PHE A 333 -17.23 4.34 12.05
C PHE A 333 -16.70 2.94 11.84
N ASN A 334 -17.22 2.00 12.63
CA ASN A 334 -16.84 0.59 12.55
C ASN A 334 -18.10 -0.26 12.40
N TYR A 335 -18.25 -0.91 11.26
CA TYR A 335 -19.33 -1.82 10.95
C TYR A 335 -18.84 -3.25 10.88
N ALA A 336 -19.75 -4.19 11.02
CA ALA A 336 -19.45 -5.61 10.87
C ALA A 336 -20.59 -6.35 10.18
N TRP A 337 -20.24 -7.34 9.36
CA TRP A 337 -21.23 -8.33 8.92
C TRP A 337 -21.85 -9.03 10.15
N PRO A 338 -23.14 -9.39 10.12
CA PRO A 338 -23.77 -10.10 11.23
C PRO A 338 -23.09 -11.44 11.56
N THR A 339 -22.41 -12.01 10.58
CA THR A 339 -21.66 -13.28 10.68
C THR A 339 -20.17 -13.09 10.99
N ALA A 340 -19.75 -11.85 11.28
CA ALA A 340 -18.35 -11.58 11.60
C ALA A 340 -17.95 -12.16 12.97
N GLU A 341 -16.67 -12.47 13.09
CA GLU A 341 -16.09 -13.00 14.31
C GLU A 341 -15.06 -12.00 14.86
N ILE A 342 -15.37 -11.39 16.00
CA ILE A 342 -14.49 -10.40 16.66
C ILE A 342 -14.07 -10.97 18.01
N ALA A 343 -12.81 -11.35 18.17
CA ALA A 343 -12.33 -12.03 19.36
C ALA A 343 -10.81 -11.86 19.58
N VAL A 344 -10.36 -12.26 20.77
CA VAL A 344 -8.90 -12.32 21.07
C VAL A 344 -8.21 -13.35 20.17
N MET A 345 -8.89 -14.47 19.89
CA MET A 345 -8.42 -15.52 18.97
C MET A 345 -9.62 -16.35 18.52
N GLY A 346 -9.45 -17.18 17.49
CA GLY A 346 -10.50 -18.08 17.02
C GLY A 346 -11.00 -19.00 18.12
N ALA A 347 -12.31 -19.26 18.16
CA ALA A 347 -13.01 -19.95 19.25
C ALA A 347 -12.38 -21.31 19.62
N LYS A 348 -11.99 -22.11 18.62
CA LYS A 348 -11.32 -23.41 18.85
C LYS A 348 -10.03 -23.25 19.64
N GLY A 349 -9.14 -22.36 19.24
CA GLY A 349 -7.87 -22.12 19.94
C GLY A 349 -8.07 -21.57 21.35
N ALA A 350 -9.05 -20.67 21.52
CA ALA A 350 -9.39 -20.12 22.83
C ALA A 350 -9.88 -21.20 23.78
N THR A 351 -10.79 -22.06 23.34
CA THR A 351 -11.38 -23.14 24.17
C THR A 351 -10.36 -24.20 24.52
N GLU A 352 -9.47 -24.59 23.62
CA GLU A 352 -8.37 -25.54 23.89
C GLU A 352 -7.41 -25.01 24.97
N ILE A 353 -7.23 -23.70 25.08
CA ILE A 353 -6.41 -23.07 26.13
C ILE A 353 -7.17 -23.02 27.45
N ILE A 354 -8.43 -22.53 27.44
CA ILE A 354 -9.25 -22.33 28.64
C ILE A 354 -9.64 -23.66 29.26
N HIS A 355 -10.03 -24.64 28.44
CA HIS A 355 -10.52 -25.95 28.84
C HIS A 355 -9.49 -27.06 28.58
N ARG A 356 -8.23 -26.80 28.90
CA ARG A 356 -7.10 -27.73 28.69
C ARG A 356 -7.34 -29.12 29.29
N GLY A 357 -8.14 -29.22 30.34
CA GLY A 357 -8.48 -30.50 30.98
C GLY A 357 -9.40 -31.40 30.14
N ASP A 358 -10.14 -30.82 29.18
CA ASP A 358 -11.13 -31.54 28.37
C ASP A 358 -10.61 -31.89 26.96
N LEU A 359 -9.34 -31.67 26.65
CA LEU A 359 -8.73 -31.90 25.32
C LEU A 359 -8.90 -33.33 24.79
N GLY A 360 -9.15 -34.32 25.67
CA GLY A 360 -9.42 -35.72 25.29
C GLY A 360 -10.88 -36.00 24.91
N ASP A 361 -11.80 -35.05 25.09
CA ASP A 361 -13.23 -35.17 24.87
C ASP A 361 -13.67 -34.20 23.77
N SER A 362 -13.81 -34.71 22.54
CA SER A 362 -14.15 -33.89 21.39
C SER A 362 -15.55 -33.27 21.43
N GLU A 363 -16.51 -33.96 22.14
CA GLU A 363 -17.88 -33.45 22.27
C GLU A 363 -17.88 -32.23 23.21
N LYS A 364 -17.24 -32.34 24.36
CA LYS A 364 -17.13 -31.21 25.29
C LYS A 364 -16.38 -30.02 24.68
N ILE A 365 -15.31 -30.26 23.93
CA ILE A 365 -14.58 -29.18 23.24
C ILE A 365 -15.51 -28.50 22.23
N ALA A 366 -16.34 -29.23 21.49
CA ALA A 366 -17.29 -28.67 20.55
C ALA A 366 -18.36 -27.81 21.27
N GLU A 367 -18.87 -28.25 22.42
CA GLU A 367 -19.78 -27.48 23.27
C GLU A 367 -19.12 -26.17 23.76
N HIS A 368 -17.88 -26.24 24.22
CA HIS A 368 -17.13 -25.08 24.67
C HIS A 368 -16.84 -24.08 23.53
N VAL A 369 -16.61 -24.57 22.31
CA VAL A 369 -16.44 -23.72 21.12
C VAL A 369 -17.73 -22.95 20.85
N THR A 370 -18.87 -23.62 20.84
CA THR A 370 -20.19 -22.99 20.63
C THR A 370 -20.47 -21.93 21.72
N ASP A 371 -20.27 -22.28 23.00
CA ASP A 371 -20.47 -21.32 24.11
C ASP A 371 -19.53 -20.11 23.97
N TYR A 372 -18.28 -20.32 23.53
CA TYR A 372 -17.34 -19.23 23.33
C TYR A 372 -17.75 -18.33 22.16
N GLU A 373 -18.22 -18.88 21.05
CA GLU A 373 -18.69 -18.14 19.89
C GLU A 373 -19.89 -17.26 20.27
N GLU A 374 -20.88 -17.82 20.97
CA GLU A 374 -22.06 -17.08 21.41
C GLU A 374 -21.72 -15.96 22.39
N ARG A 375 -20.78 -16.17 23.30
CA ARG A 375 -20.49 -15.24 24.39
C ARG A 375 -19.43 -14.18 24.04
N PHE A 376 -18.51 -14.47 23.11
CA PHE A 376 -17.35 -13.64 22.91
C PHE A 376 -16.98 -13.36 21.45
N ALA A 377 -17.23 -14.30 20.53
CA ALA A 377 -16.70 -14.23 19.17
C ALA A 377 -17.77 -13.85 18.15
N ASN A 378 -18.52 -12.79 18.42
CA ASN A 378 -19.54 -12.27 17.51
C ASN A 378 -19.59 -10.73 17.55
N PRO A 379 -20.16 -10.08 16.52
CA PRO A 379 -20.18 -8.63 16.44
C PRO A 379 -21.15 -7.97 17.43
N PHE A 380 -22.16 -8.68 17.91
CA PHE A 380 -23.18 -8.12 18.80
C PHE A 380 -22.60 -7.79 20.18
N VAL A 381 -21.72 -8.64 20.70
CA VAL A 381 -21.00 -8.39 21.96
C VAL A 381 -20.11 -7.14 21.83
N ALA A 382 -19.50 -6.93 20.66
CA ALA A 382 -18.70 -5.73 20.40
C ALA A 382 -19.60 -4.49 20.27
N ALA A 383 -20.79 -4.62 19.66
CA ALA A 383 -21.76 -3.54 19.53
C ALA A 383 -22.33 -3.11 20.89
N GLU A 384 -22.64 -4.05 21.79
CA GLU A 384 -23.08 -3.75 23.17
C GLU A 384 -22.07 -2.90 23.93
N LYS A 385 -20.79 -3.00 23.60
CA LYS A 385 -19.71 -2.20 24.21
C LYS A 385 -19.43 -0.89 23.45
N GLY A 386 -20.13 -0.62 22.36
CA GLY A 386 -19.90 0.55 21.50
C GLY A 386 -18.63 0.46 20.64
N PHE A 387 -18.14 -0.74 20.36
CA PHE A 387 -16.98 -0.98 19.50
C PHE A 387 -17.34 -1.17 18.03
N ILE A 388 -18.61 -1.49 17.77
CA ILE A 388 -19.28 -1.54 16.46
C ILE A 388 -20.47 -0.59 16.51
N ASP A 389 -20.68 0.20 15.45
CA ASP A 389 -21.74 1.22 15.30
C ASP A 389 -23.04 0.64 14.75
#